data_e21f3693fd882226b1f6c4c46e19ecff
#
_entry.id   e21f3693fd882226b1f6c4c46e19ecff
#
_cell.length_a   1.000
_cell.length_b   1.000
_cell.length_c   1.000
_cell.angle_alpha   90.00
_cell.angle_beta   90.00
_cell.angle_gamma   90.00
#
_symmetry.space_group_name_H-M   'P 1'
#
loop_
_entity.id
_entity.type
_entity.pdbx_description
1 polymer ?
#
loop_
_entity_poly.entity_id
_entity_poly.type
_entity_poly.pdbx_seq_one_letter_code
_entity_poly.pdbx_strand_id
1 'polypeptide(L)'
;VYDSERDGIWGIYECEIKDDKEKSFAYCTQTVERRLTDGKTTSFQPVYSPDGKQIAYLENRTTIKVMNLKNGQSHVVMDGKYTYSYSDGDQYFTWSPDSKWLLADYIGTAGWCIGDVALLRADGKGEPINLTQSGYSDGNPRWVMGGRAMIFQSDRAGYRAHGSWGAERDAYVMFFDAKAYDEFRMSKEDMALLEADESEKKSKKDSTKQETKDLTFDLNNLETRTIRLTPSSTNLGDALMDSKGTKLYFIAPYNGNMALWVRDFKEERTEMKLQNIGTGSLRPDKDLKYCFFTGGGGSIQRLELATSAIKNVPFETFASYRTQEEQACLFEHIWNQTKEKLYDVNMNGAPWDSLYTVYKKFLPHISNGYDFSIMASEMLGELNVSHTGCRFYPNGNAL
;
A
#
# COMPACT_ATOMS: atom_id res chain seq x y z
N VAL A 1 -5.16 -12.56 6.17
CA VAL A 1 -3.88 -12.45 6.90
C VAL A 1 -3.72 -11.05 7.44
N TYR A 2 -2.96 -10.89 8.51
CA TYR A 2 -2.66 -9.63 9.19
C TYR A 2 -1.36 -9.76 9.98
N ASP A 3 -0.79 -8.65 10.36
CA ASP A 3 0.38 -8.58 11.23
C ASP A 3 -0.02 -8.20 12.67
N SER A 4 0.73 -8.70 13.64
CA SER A 4 0.49 -8.44 15.07
C SER A 4 1.77 -8.67 15.87
N GLU A 5 1.99 -7.83 16.89
CA GLU A 5 3.08 -8.02 17.85
C GLU A 5 2.64 -8.66 19.18
N ARG A 6 1.48 -9.34 19.21
CA ARG A 6 0.88 -9.94 20.41
C ARG A 6 1.81 -10.88 21.19
N ASP A 7 2.80 -11.46 20.52
CA ASP A 7 3.80 -12.35 21.12
C ASP A 7 5.14 -11.64 21.38
N GLY A 8 5.14 -10.29 21.45
CA GLY A 8 6.31 -9.46 21.75
C GLY A 8 7.21 -9.14 20.55
N ILE A 9 6.91 -9.71 19.37
CA ILE A 9 7.58 -9.43 18.11
C ILE A 9 6.56 -9.49 16.97
N TRP A 10 6.63 -8.55 16.04
CA TRP A 10 5.77 -8.52 14.87
C TRP A 10 5.84 -9.83 14.08
N GLY A 11 4.71 -10.44 13.85
CA GLY A 11 4.55 -11.67 13.10
C GLY A 11 3.30 -11.66 12.25
N ILE A 12 3.26 -12.55 11.26
CA ILE A 12 2.14 -12.70 10.36
C ILE A 12 1.23 -13.80 10.87
N TYR A 13 -0.05 -13.50 10.93
CA TYR A 13 -1.13 -14.40 11.37
C TYR A 13 -2.17 -14.57 10.27
N GLU A 14 -2.76 -15.74 10.25
CA GLU A 14 -3.92 -16.05 9.42
C GLU A 14 -5.12 -16.32 10.33
N CYS A 15 -6.24 -15.69 10.04
CA CYS A 15 -7.52 -15.96 10.66
C CYS A 15 -8.45 -16.58 9.63
N GLU A 16 -9.02 -17.72 9.92
CA GLU A 16 -9.91 -18.47 9.05
C GLU A 16 -11.29 -18.63 9.70
N ILE A 17 -12.37 -18.38 8.95
CA ILE A 17 -13.72 -18.65 9.39
C ILE A 17 -13.94 -20.16 9.35
N LYS A 18 -14.41 -20.74 10.46
CA LYS A 18 -14.77 -22.16 10.58
C LYS A 18 -16.26 -22.41 10.62
N ASP A 19 -17.06 -21.38 10.52
CA ASP A 19 -18.50 -21.49 10.44
C ASP A 19 -18.92 -21.99 9.05
N ASP A 20 -19.63 -23.13 8.97
CA ASP A 20 -20.01 -23.70 7.69
C ASP A 20 -21.05 -22.87 6.92
N LYS A 21 -21.82 -22.04 7.61
CA LYS A 21 -22.94 -21.28 7.06
C LYS A 21 -22.61 -19.82 6.80
N GLU A 22 -21.65 -19.26 7.55
CA GLU A 22 -21.28 -17.87 7.46
C GLU A 22 -19.89 -17.72 6.81
N LYS A 23 -19.78 -16.80 5.86
CA LYS A 23 -18.53 -16.53 5.15
C LYS A 23 -18.00 -15.12 5.41
N SER A 24 -18.71 -14.33 6.20
CA SER A 24 -18.32 -12.97 6.55
C SER A 24 -17.74 -12.90 7.96
N PHE A 25 -16.59 -12.28 8.12
CA PHE A 25 -16.01 -12.02 9.44
C PHE A 25 -16.92 -11.17 10.34
N ALA A 26 -17.79 -10.33 9.76
CA ALA A 26 -18.73 -9.50 10.52
C ALA A 26 -19.79 -10.31 11.27
N TYR A 27 -20.11 -11.51 10.82
CA TYR A 27 -21.21 -12.33 11.35
C TYR A 27 -20.78 -13.74 11.78
N CYS A 28 -19.52 -14.12 11.53
CA CYS A 28 -19.03 -15.44 11.92
C CYS A 28 -18.96 -15.57 13.45
N THR A 29 -19.27 -16.77 13.93
CA THR A 29 -19.23 -17.11 15.36
C THR A 29 -18.01 -17.94 15.72
N GLN A 30 -17.32 -18.51 14.75
CA GLN A 30 -16.16 -19.38 14.95
C GLN A 30 -15.03 -19.01 13.98
N THR A 31 -13.87 -18.70 14.56
CA THR A 31 -12.64 -18.46 13.82
C THR A 31 -11.51 -19.30 14.39
N VAL A 32 -10.53 -19.61 13.56
CA VAL A 32 -9.26 -20.20 13.97
C VAL A 32 -8.14 -19.31 13.50
N GLU A 33 -7.24 -18.99 14.43
CA GLU A 33 -6.06 -18.19 14.14
C GLU A 33 -4.80 -19.05 14.25
N ARG A 34 -3.84 -18.78 13.38
CA ARG A 34 -2.49 -19.38 13.46
C ARG A 34 -1.44 -18.37 13.06
N ARG A 35 -0.29 -18.43 13.72
CA ARG A 35 0.90 -17.70 13.32
C ARG A 35 1.53 -18.40 12.13
N LEU A 36 1.91 -17.63 11.10
CA LEU A 36 2.55 -18.14 9.89
C LEU A 36 4.08 -18.01 9.94
N THR A 37 4.60 -16.97 10.61
CA THR A 37 6.05 -16.73 10.76
C THR A 37 6.59 -17.30 12.07
N ASP A 38 7.90 -17.61 12.10
CA ASP A 38 8.54 -18.35 13.21
C ASP A 38 8.78 -17.54 14.49
N GLY A 39 8.57 -16.22 14.45
CA GLY A 39 8.74 -15.32 15.60
C GLY A 39 10.18 -14.96 15.95
N LYS A 40 11.14 -15.24 15.08
CA LYS A 40 12.55 -14.89 15.29
C LYS A 40 12.90 -13.52 14.74
N THR A 41 12.20 -13.11 13.70
CA THR A 41 12.38 -11.83 13.01
C THR A 41 11.05 -11.12 12.86
N THR A 42 11.08 -9.80 12.86
CA THR A 42 9.89 -8.97 12.61
C THR A 42 9.37 -9.19 11.20
N SER A 43 8.05 -9.34 11.07
CA SER A 43 7.39 -9.57 9.78
C SER A 43 6.12 -8.73 9.67
N PHE A 44 5.97 -8.01 8.54
CA PHE A 44 4.93 -6.99 8.31
C PHE A 44 4.25 -7.14 6.97
N GLN A 45 3.14 -6.42 6.79
CA GLN A 45 2.44 -6.18 5.53
C GLN A 45 2.16 -7.44 4.71
N PRO A 46 1.49 -8.46 5.25
CA PRO A 46 1.19 -9.65 4.47
C PRO A 46 0.13 -9.37 3.41
N VAL A 47 0.40 -9.80 2.17
CA VAL A 47 -0.53 -9.68 1.04
C VAL A 47 -0.64 -11.01 0.33
N TYR A 48 -1.87 -11.54 0.20
CA TYR A 48 -2.11 -12.75 -0.59
C TYR A 48 -1.79 -12.53 -2.08
N SER A 49 -1.23 -13.56 -2.71
CA SER A 49 -1.25 -13.65 -4.17
C SER A 49 -2.69 -13.73 -4.70
N PRO A 50 -2.98 -13.25 -5.92
CA PRO A 50 -4.32 -13.32 -6.50
C PRO A 50 -4.93 -14.74 -6.55
N ASP A 51 -4.10 -15.78 -6.68
CA ASP A 51 -4.52 -17.18 -6.67
C ASP A 51 -4.69 -17.77 -5.25
N GLY A 52 -4.36 -17.01 -4.21
CA GLY A 52 -4.51 -17.38 -2.80
C GLY A 52 -3.54 -18.45 -2.30
N LYS A 53 -2.49 -18.79 -3.07
CA LYS A 53 -1.55 -19.88 -2.71
C LYS A 53 -0.31 -19.41 -1.97
N GLN A 54 -0.02 -18.12 -2.04
CA GLN A 54 1.18 -17.51 -1.49
C GLN A 54 0.83 -16.22 -0.76
N ILE A 55 1.71 -15.78 0.11
CA ILE A 55 1.73 -14.42 0.67
C ILE A 55 3.08 -13.78 0.41
N ALA A 56 3.09 -12.50 0.04
CA ALA A 56 4.27 -11.66 0.10
C ALA A 56 4.23 -10.84 1.38
N TYR A 57 5.38 -10.60 2.00
CA TYR A 57 5.49 -9.85 3.24
C TYR A 57 6.89 -9.23 3.40
N LEU A 58 7.01 -8.28 4.31
CA LEU A 58 8.29 -7.69 4.69
C LEU A 58 8.88 -8.41 5.90
N GLU A 59 10.16 -8.74 5.83
CA GLU A 59 10.96 -9.18 6.96
C GLU A 59 12.00 -8.09 7.27
N ASN A 60 12.21 -7.77 8.54
CA ASN A 60 13.11 -6.71 8.98
C ASN A 60 12.87 -5.37 8.26
N ARG A 61 11.60 -5.01 8.03
CA ARG A 61 11.13 -3.76 7.41
C ARG A 61 11.42 -3.58 5.92
N THR A 62 12.46 -4.20 5.37
CA THR A 62 12.97 -3.90 4.02
C THR A 62 13.07 -5.11 3.10
N THR A 63 13.21 -6.32 3.63
CA THR A 63 13.35 -7.53 2.82
C THR A 63 11.98 -8.05 2.40
N ILE A 64 11.71 -8.11 1.10
CA ILE A 64 10.48 -8.73 0.59
C ILE A 64 10.68 -10.24 0.48
N LYS A 65 9.80 -10.99 1.13
CA LYS A 65 9.75 -12.46 1.07
C LYS A 65 8.41 -12.95 0.55
N VAL A 66 8.44 -14.14 -0.04
CA VAL A 66 7.24 -14.87 -0.45
C VAL A 66 7.20 -16.20 0.28
N MET A 67 6.05 -16.51 0.88
CA MET A 67 5.76 -17.78 1.55
C MET A 67 4.73 -18.57 0.77
N ASN A 68 4.99 -19.85 0.58
CA ASN A 68 4.01 -20.80 0.05
C ASN A 68 3.13 -21.31 1.21
N LEU A 69 1.83 -21.05 1.14
CA LEU A 69 0.88 -21.38 2.23
C LEU A 69 0.66 -22.87 2.43
N LYS A 70 0.91 -23.68 1.40
CA LYS A 70 0.73 -25.13 1.50
C LYS A 70 1.80 -25.82 2.37
N ASN A 71 3.06 -25.35 2.29
CA ASN A 71 4.18 -25.96 3.00
C ASN A 71 4.86 -25.06 4.02
N GLY A 72 4.47 -23.78 4.10
CA GLY A 72 5.05 -22.78 5.01
C GLY A 72 6.48 -22.34 4.65
N GLN A 73 7.02 -22.76 3.52
CA GLN A 73 8.37 -22.37 3.11
C GLN A 73 8.38 -20.96 2.54
N SER A 74 9.32 -20.14 2.98
CA SER A 74 9.54 -18.79 2.49
C SER A 74 10.91 -18.61 1.86
N HIS A 75 11.02 -17.68 0.92
CA HIS A 75 12.25 -17.27 0.28
C HIS A 75 12.29 -15.77 0.03
N VAL A 76 13.49 -15.22 -0.11
CA VAL A 76 13.71 -13.81 -0.40
C VAL A 76 13.39 -13.55 -1.88
N VAL A 77 12.66 -12.46 -2.13
CA VAL A 77 12.34 -11.97 -3.48
C VAL A 77 13.07 -10.67 -3.77
N MET A 78 13.25 -9.81 -2.76
CA MET A 78 14.09 -8.63 -2.82
C MET A 78 14.84 -8.45 -1.50
N ASP A 79 16.16 -8.39 -1.58
CA ASP A 79 17.04 -8.14 -0.43
C ASP A 79 16.83 -6.70 0.08
N GLY A 80 16.85 -6.53 1.39
CA GLY A 80 16.69 -5.24 2.05
C GLY A 80 17.71 -4.16 1.69
N LYS A 81 18.85 -4.55 1.11
CA LYS A 81 19.87 -3.61 0.58
C LYS A 81 19.38 -2.74 -0.58
N TYR A 82 18.27 -3.13 -1.24
CA TYR A 82 17.71 -2.43 -2.39
C TYR A 82 16.62 -1.43 -2.03
N THR A 83 16.35 -1.25 -0.75
CA THR A 83 15.36 -0.30 -0.28
C THR A 83 15.76 0.33 1.04
N TYR A 84 14.99 1.31 1.49
CA TYR A 84 15.17 2.01 2.75
C TYR A 84 13.82 2.22 3.41
N SER A 85 13.73 2.08 4.71
CA SER A 85 12.50 2.28 5.46
C SER A 85 12.69 3.33 6.56
N TYR A 86 11.79 4.30 6.60
CA TYR A 86 11.68 5.28 7.68
C TYR A 86 10.82 4.78 8.83
N SER A 87 9.73 4.08 8.48
CA SER A 87 8.75 3.61 9.45
C SER A 87 8.21 2.25 9.02
N ASP A 88 7.59 1.54 9.96
CA ASP A 88 6.94 0.28 9.64
C ASP A 88 5.80 0.52 8.64
N GLY A 89 5.73 -0.34 7.64
CA GLY A 89 4.68 -0.28 6.64
C GLY A 89 4.86 0.78 5.55
N ASP A 90 6.03 1.39 5.41
CA ASP A 90 6.33 2.39 4.38
C ASP A 90 6.82 1.81 3.05
N GLN A 91 7.01 0.50 2.96
CA GLN A 91 7.38 -0.17 1.73
C GLN A 91 6.15 -0.52 0.90
N TYR A 92 6.24 -0.32 -0.41
CA TYR A 92 5.15 -0.65 -1.30
C TYR A 92 5.52 -1.79 -2.25
N PHE A 93 4.67 -2.80 -2.32
CA PHE A 93 4.74 -3.86 -3.31
C PHE A 93 3.35 -4.37 -3.67
N THR A 94 3.22 -4.92 -4.88
CA THR A 94 1.94 -5.43 -5.38
C THR A 94 2.12 -6.63 -6.29
N TRP A 95 1.26 -7.64 -6.14
CA TRP A 95 1.24 -8.83 -6.95
C TRP A 95 0.74 -8.59 -8.37
N SER A 96 1.37 -9.24 -9.33
CA SER A 96 0.83 -9.36 -10.70
C SER A 96 -0.45 -10.21 -10.73
N PRO A 97 -1.35 -9.99 -11.68
CA PRO A 97 -2.58 -10.77 -11.80
C PRO A 97 -2.38 -12.28 -11.96
N ASP A 98 -1.24 -12.72 -12.53
CA ASP A 98 -0.88 -14.14 -12.70
C ASP A 98 -0.16 -14.76 -11.49
N SER A 99 0.01 -14.00 -10.39
CA SER A 99 0.67 -14.45 -9.15
C SER A 99 2.15 -14.86 -9.30
N LYS A 100 2.82 -14.44 -10.38
CA LYS A 100 4.20 -14.84 -10.68
C LYS A 100 5.23 -13.73 -10.51
N TRP A 101 4.76 -12.48 -10.37
CA TRP A 101 5.61 -11.30 -10.28
C TRP A 101 5.12 -10.34 -9.22
N LEU A 102 6.02 -9.45 -8.79
CA LEU A 102 5.68 -8.29 -7.97
C LEU A 102 6.26 -7.02 -8.61
N LEU A 103 5.56 -5.91 -8.44
CA LEU A 103 6.13 -4.57 -8.55
C LEU A 103 6.42 -4.08 -7.13
N ALA A 104 7.53 -3.40 -6.94
CA ALA A 104 7.91 -2.84 -5.64
C ALA A 104 8.64 -1.50 -5.79
N ASP A 105 8.55 -0.67 -4.75
CA ASP A 105 9.44 0.46 -4.60
C ASP A 105 10.87 -0.04 -4.44
N TYR A 106 11.83 0.66 -5.05
CA TYR A 106 13.20 0.24 -5.20
C TYR A 106 14.12 1.47 -5.20
N ILE A 107 15.23 1.40 -4.53
CA ILE A 107 16.21 2.49 -4.48
C ILE A 107 17.37 2.24 -5.44
N GLY A 108 17.72 0.99 -5.65
CA GLY A 108 18.82 0.63 -6.51
C GLY A 108 20.15 1.21 -6.02
N THR A 109 20.81 1.94 -6.92
CA THR A 109 22.10 2.59 -6.66
C THR A 109 21.98 4.11 -6.50
N ALA A 110 20.78 4.67 -6.62
CA ALA A 110 20.57 6.12 -6.72
C ALA A 110 20.59 6.85 -5.37
N GLY A 111 20.43 6.15 -4.27
CA GLY A 111 20.35 6.72 -2.92
C GLY A 111 18.94 6.85 -2.38
N TRP A 112 18.83 6.95 -1.09
CA TRP A 112 17.60 6.74 -0.31
C TRP A 112 16.43 7.70 -0.63
N CYS A 113 16.67 8.85 -1.21
CA CYS A 113 15.61 9.82 -1.55
C CYS A 113 15.21 9.82 -3.04
N ILE A 114 15.79 8.94 -3.85
CA ILE A 114 15.46 8.80 -5.26
C ILE A 114 15.04 7.35 -5.47
N GLY A 115 13.73 7.14 -5.49
CA GLY A 115 13.14 5.83 -5.68
C GLY A 115 12.91 5.51 -7.15
N ASP A 116 12.98 4.24 -7.48
CA ASP A 116 12.58 3.63 -8.75
C ASP A 116 11.52 2.56 -8.51
N VAL A 117 11.01 1.97 -9.56
CA VAL A 117 10.13 0.80 -9.51
C VAL A 117 10.87 -0.43 -10.01
N ALA A 118 10.86 -1.50 -9.23
CA ALA A 118 11.39 -2.79 -9.63
C ALA A 118 10.32 -3.81 -9.99
N LEU A 119 10.63 -4.65 -10.99
CA LEU A 119 9.93 -5.88 -11.31
C LEU A 119 10.68 -7.07 -10.68
N LEU A 120 9.98 -7.86 -9.90
CA LEU A 120 10.53 -8.98 -9.13
C LEU A 120 9.84 -10.27 -9.53
N ARG A 121 10.61 -11.36 -9.63
CA ARG A 121 10.04 -12.70 -9.79
C ARG A 121 9.57 -13.23 -8.44
N ALA A 122 8.32 -13.67 -8.36
CA ALA A 122 7.77 -14.20 -7.11
C ALA A 122 8.43 -15.52 -6.66
N ASP A 123 9.12 -16.23 -7.54
CA ASP A 123 9.91 -17.43 -7.22
C ASP A 123 11.32 -17.13 -6.66
N GLY A 124 11.66 -15.84 -6.50
CA GLY A 124 12.94 -15.37 -5.96
C GLY A 124 14.15 -15.61 -6.86
N LYS A 125 13.94 -15.97 -8.12
CA LYS A 125 15.03 -16.22 -9.07
C LYS A 125 15.42 -14.95 -9.82
N GLY A 126 16.70 -14.65 -9.85
CA GLY A 126 17.26 -13.47 -10.53
C GLY A 126 17.28 -12.24 -9.63
N GLU A 127 17.90 -11.19 -10.13
CA GLU A 127 17.99 -9.89 -9.45
C GLU A 127 16.76 -9.04 -9.76
N PRO A 128 16.42 -8.04 -8.92
CA PRO A 128 15.41 -7.03 -9.21
C PRO A 128 15.68 -6.33 -10.55
N ILE A 129 14.67 -6.21 -11.38
CA ILE A 129 14.75 -5.47 -12.65
C ILE A 129 14.24 -4.06 -12.43
N ASN A 130 15.14 -3.06 -12.46
CA ASN A 130 14.74 -1.67 -12.37
C ASN A 130 14.02 -1.23 -13.64
N LEU A 131 12.73 -0.86 -13.53
CA LEU A 131 11.89 -0.50 -14.66
C LEU A 131 11.98 0.97 -15.05
N THR A 132 12.18 1.86 -14.07
CA THR A 132 12.06 3.31 -14.32
C THR A 132 13.40 3.99 -14.58
N GLN A 133 14.47 3.61 -13.91
CA GLN A 133 15.85 4.08 -14.11
C GLN A 133 15.96 5.58 -14.39
N SER A 134 15.20 6.40 -13.68
CA SER A 134 14.92 7.76 -14.15
C SER A 134 15.76 8.85 -13.48
N GLY A 135 16.34 8.59 -12.35
CA GLY A 135 16.97 9.63 -11.50
C GLY A 135 15.99 10.62 -10.87
N TYR A 136 14.68 10.33 -10.97
CA TYR A 136 13.57 11.00 -10.28
C TYR A 136 13.03 10.10 -9.19
N SER A 137 12.13 10.63 -8.34
CA SER A 137 11.46 9.80 -7.34
C SER A 137 10.22 9.16 -7.96
N ASP A 138 10.36 7.90 -8.38
CA ASP A 138 9.29 7.06 -8.91
C ASP A 138 8.84 6.05 -7.86
N GLY A 139 7.54 5.79 -7.75
CA GLY A 139 7.03 4.83 -6.75
C GLY A 139 5.52 4.61 -6.82
N ASN A 140 4.99 3.89 -5.83
CA ASN A 140 3.58 3.49 -5.74
C ASN A 140 3.06 2.79 -7.03
N PRO A 141 3.76 1.78 -7.54
CA PRO A 141 3.36 1.13 -8.78
C PRO A 141 2.08 0.31 -8.62
N ARG A 142 1.22 0.31 -9.64
CA ARG A 142 0.04 -0.55 -9.72
C ARG A 142 -0.04 -1.23 -11.07
N TRP A 143 -0.35 -2.52 -11.09
CA TRP A 143 -0.68 -3.23 -12.31
C TRP A 143 -1.97 -2.72 -12.91
N VAL A 144 -1.98 -2.52 -14.21
CA VAL A 144 -3.17 -2.11 -14.98
C VAL A 144 -3.30 -2.91 -16.27
N MET A 145 -4.45 -2.84 -16.91
CA MET A 145 -4.72 -3.54 -18.18
C MET A 145 -4.40 -5.05 -18.14
N GLY A 146 -4.76 -5.70 -17.02
CA GLY A 146 -4.51 -7.14 -16.82
C GLY A 146 -3.04 -7.52 -16.69
N GLY A 147 -2.17 -6.61 -16.26
CA GLY A 147 -0.73 -6.83 -16.09
C GLY A 147 0.11 -6.45 -17.31
N ARG A 148 -0.50 -5.92 -18.37
CA ARG A 148 0.18 -5.48 -19.60
C ARG A 148 0.84 -4.11 -19.46
N ALA A 149 0.53 -3.38 -18.39
CA ALA A 149 1.10 -2.09 -18.05
C ALA A 149 1.11 -1.88 -16.52
N MET A 150 1.84 -0.89 -16.07
CA MET A 150 1.76 -0.35 -14.72
C MET A 150 1.48 1.15 -14.76
N ILE A 151 0.79 1.67 -13.74
CA ILE A 151 0.83 3.08 -13.40
C ILE A 151 1.75 3.28 -12.22
N PHE A 152 2.41 4.43 -12.14
CA PHE A 152 3.27 4.82 -11.04
C PHE A 152 3.26 6.33 -10.87
N GLN A 153 3.71 6.82 -9.71
CA GLN A 153 3.86 8.24 -9.44
C GLN A 153 5.30 8.67 -9.66
N SER A 154 5.49 9.89 -10.18
CA SER A 154 6.81 10.46 -10.44
C SER A 154 6.84 11.96 -10.24
N ASP A 155 7.93 12.50 -9.73
CA ASP A 155 8.17 13.93 -9.60
C ASP A 155 8.96 14.56 -10.78
N ARG A 156 9.09 13.81 -11.90
CA ARG A 156 9.94 14.19 -13.06
C ARG A 156 9.46 15.43 -13.80
N ALA A 157 8.20 15.80 -13.71
CA ALA A 157 7.62 16.96 -14.37
C ALA A 157 7.18 18.07 -13.40
N GLY A 158 7.13 17.81 -12.11
CA GLY A 158 6.65 18.74 -11.09
C GLY A 158 7.77 19.50 -10.37
N TYR A 159 7.36 20.38 -9.47
CA TYR A 159 8.29 21.02 -8.54
C TYR A 159 8.92 19.97 -7.62
N ARG A 160 10.21 20.09 -7.40
CA ARG A 160 10.99 19.19 -6.55
C ARG A 160 11.60 19.93 -5.39
N ALA A 161 11.23 19.53 -4.19
CA ALA A 161 11.88 19.97 -2.97
C ALA A 161 13.16 19.16 -2.70
N HIS A 162 13.91 19.55 -1.67
CA HIS A 162 15.07 18.80 -1.20
C HIS A 162 14.67 17.34 -0.84
N GLY A 163 15.37 16.38 -1.41
CA GLY A 163 15.08 14.97 -1.21
C GLY A 163 13.68 14.53 -1.64
N SER A 164 13.06 15.23 -2.57
CA SER A 164 11.68 15.03 -3.06
C SER A 164 10.59 15.20 -1.99
N TRP A 165 10.91 15.70 -0.81
CA TRP A 165 9.91 16.01 0.21
C TRP A 165 9.03 17.18 -0.21
N GLY A 166 7.70 16.95 -0.21
CA GLY A 166 6.74 17.94 -0.69
C GLY A 166 6.81 18.19 -2.20
N ALA A 167 7.42 17.28 -2.95
CA ALA A 167 7.46 17.38 -4.40
C ALA A 167 6.06 17.23 -5.00
N GLU A 168 5.80 18.00 -6.05
CA GLU A 168 4.63 17.78 -6.89
C GLU A 168 4.86 16.57 -7.78
N ARG A 169 3.87 15.71 -7.87
CA ARG A 169 3.94 14.44 -8.61
C ARG A 169 2.88 14.36 -9.67
N ASP A 170 3.12 13.45 -10.59
CA ASP A 170 2.22 13.04 -11.66
C ASP A 170 2.02 11.53 -11.65
N ALA A 171 0.89 11.08 -12.15
CA ALA A 171 0.70 9.69 -12.52
C ALA A 171 1.23 9.45 -13.94
N TYR A 172 1.98 8.38 -14.12
CA TYR A 172 2.48 7.89 -15.39
C TYR A 172 1.98 6.47 -15.63
N VAL A 173 1.84 6.09 -16.89
CA VAL A 173 1.67 4.69 -17.30
C VAL A 173 2.86 4.24 -18.11
N MET A 174 3.35 3.02 -17.84
CA MET A 174 4.41 2.34 -18.59
C MET A 174 3.86 1.03 -19.14
N PHE A 175 3.97 0.83 -20.45
CA PHE A 175 3.44 -0.36 -21.12
C PHE A 175 4.51 -1.40 -21.35
N PHE A 176 4.21 -2.64 -20.94
CA PHE A 176 5.10 -3.79 -21.07
C PHE A 176 5.01 -4.49 -22.44
N ASP A 177 4.02 -4.14 -23.26
CA ASP A 177 3.93 -4.59 -24.64
C ASP A 177 3.42 -3.48 -25.59
N ALA A 178 3.85 -3.55 -26.86
CA ALA A 178 3.52 -2.56 -27.87
C ALA A 178 2.00 -2.54 -28.17
N LYS A 179 1.34 -3.71 -28.14
CA LYS A 179 -0.10 -3.78 -28.41
C LYS A 179 -0.91 -3.03 -27.37
N ALA A 180 -0.57 -3.15 -26.06
CA ALA A 180 -1.22 -2.38 -25.00
C ALA A 180 -1.01 -0.87 -25.17
N TYR A 181 0.20 -0.47 -25.57
CA TYR A 181 0.51 0.92 -25.87
C TYR A 181 -0.30 1.47 -27.04
N ASP A 182 -0.42 0.72 -28.13
CA ASP A 182 -1.20 1.11 -29.29
C ASP A 182 -2.70 1.20 -28.97
N GLU A 183 -3.26 0.20 -28.26
CA GLU A 183 -4.66 0.20 -27.82
C GLU A 183 -4.98 1.41 -26.93
N PHE A 184 -4.07 1.78 -26.02
CA PHE A 184 -4.27 2.96 -25.19
C PHE A 184 -4.36 4.26 -26.00
N ARG A 185 -3.60 4.36 -27.08
CA ARG A 185 -3.54 5.54 -27.96
C ARG A 185 -4.65 5.59 -29.03
N MET A 186 -5.41 4.50 -29.22
CA MET A 186 -6.52 4.48 -30.19
C MET A 186 -7.54 5.59 -29.90
N SER A 187 -8.13 6.12 -30.94
CA SER A 187 -9.31 6.97 -30.83
C SER A 187 -10.49 6.21 -30.23
N LYS A 188 -11.52 6.93 -29.84
CA LYS A 188 -12.76 6.32 -29.34
C LYS A 188 -13.43 5.45 -30.40
N GLU A 189 -13.39 5.92 -31.65
CA GLU A 189 -13.95 5.24 -32.82
C GLU A 189 -13.20 3.95 -33.14
N ASP A 190 -11.85 3.98 -33.17
CA ASP A 190 -11.01 2.81 -33.41
C ASP A 190 -11.18 1.76 -32.31
N MET A 191 -11.30 2.21 -31.04
CA MET A 191 -11.53 1.31 -29.93
C MET A 191 -12.90 0.62 -30.03
N ALA A 192 -13.95 1.34 -30.44
CA ALA A 192 -15.27 0.76 -30.66
C ALA A 192 -15.27 -0.29 -31.77
N LEU A 193 -14.53 -0.06 -32.86
CA LEU A 193 -14.35 -1.05 -33.93
C LEU A 193 -13.61 -2.30 -33.42
N LEU A 194 -12.55 -2.13 -32.65
CA LEU A 194 -11.80 -3.25 -32.05
C LEU A 194 -12.70 -4.10 -31.14
N GLU A 195 -13.48 -3.45 -30.27
CA GLU A 195 -14.42 -4.14 -29.36
C GLU A 195 -15.51 -4.91 -30.13
N ALA A 196 -16.01 -4.36 -31.25
CA ALA A 196 -16.98 -5.04 -32.11
C ALA A 196 -16.39 -6.30 -32.75
N ASP A 197 -15.19 -6.21 -33.31
CA ASP A 197 -14.46 -7.35 -33.88
C ASP A 197 -14.16 -8.45 -32.86
N GLU A 198 -13.78 -8.09 -31.62
CA GLU A 198 -13.55 -9.06 -30.58
C GLU A 198 -14.83 -9.74 -30.09
N SER A 199 -15.94 -9.00 -30.02
CA SER A 199 -17.24 -9.57 -29.64
C SER A 199 -17.75 -10.60 -30.64
N GLU A 200 -17.57 -10.35 -31.95
CA GLU A 200 -17.89 -11.33 -33.02
C GLU A 200 -17.03 -12.60 -32.94
N LYS A 201 -15.75 -12.46 -32.57
CA LYS A 201 -14.84 -13.59 -32.37
C LYS A 201 -15.17 -14.42 -31.12
N LYS A 202 -15.61 -13.77 -30.03
CA LYS A 202 -16.01 -14.44 -28.78
C LYS A 202 -17.34 -15.18 -28.90
N SER A 203 -18.29 -14.68 -29.69
CA SER A 203 -19.57 -15.39 -29.97
C SER A 203 -19.40 -16.71 -30.72
N LYS A 204 -18.25 -16.94 -31.34
CA LYS A 204 -17.89 -18.17 -32.07
C LYS A 204 -17.04 -19.17 -31.28
N LYS A 205 -16.63 -18.84 -30.02
CA LYS A 205 -15.88 -19.73 -29.15
C LYS A 205 -16.69 -20.03 -27.90
N ASP A 206 -16.87 -21.32 -27.63
CA ASP A 206 -17.50 -21.86 -26.43
C ASP A 206 -16.77 -21.35 -25.16
N SER A 207 -17.56 -21.09 -24.10
CA SER A 207 -17.13 -20.53 -22.82
C SER A 207 -16.27 -21.52 -22.04
N THR A 208 -15.00 -21.60 -22.34
CA THR A 208 -13.99 -22.21 -21.46
C THR A 208 -13.43 -21.13 -20.53
N LYS A 209 -13.33 -21.45 -19.23
CA LYS A 209 -12.70 -20.62 -18.21
C LYS A 209 -11.42 -19.99 -18.75
N GLN A 210 -11.35 -18.67 -18.67
CA GLN A 210 -10.13 -17.92 -19.01
C GLN A 210 -9.06 -18.30 -17.98
N GLU A 211 -8.19 -19.23 -18.34
CA GLU A 211 -6.92 -19.42 -17.62
C GLU A 211 -6.14 -18.11 -17.76
N THR A 212 -5.68 -17.58 -16.63
CA THR A 212 -4.78 -16.43 -16.62
C THR A 212 -3.52 -16.82 -17.37
N LYS A 213 -3.33 -16.26 -18.56
CA LYS A 213 -2.10 -16.46 -19.32
C LYS A 213 -0.93 -15.86 -18.55
N ASP A 214 0.20 -16.56 -18.59
CA ASP A 214 1.45 -16.04 -18.06
C ASP A 214 1.78 -14.67 -18.69
N LEU A 215 2.13 -13.71 -17.84
CA LEU A 215 2.55 -12.40 -18.29
C LEU A 215 3.91 -12.49 -18.98
N THR A 216 4.05 -11.76 -20.07
CA THR A 216 5.29 -11.58 -20.79
C THR A 216 5.59 -10.10 -20.91
N PHE A 217 6.86 -9.72 -20.78
CA PHE A 217 7.27 -8.32 -20.76
C PHE A 217 8.31 -8.05 -21.85
N ASP A 218 8.05 -7.06 -22.69
CA ASP A 218 9.08 -6.43 -23.49
C ASP A 218 9.66 -5.26 -22.68
N LEU A 219 10.84 -5.46 -22.17
CA LEU A 219 11.53 -4.49 -21.31
C LEU A 219 12.47 -3.55 -22.10
N ASN A 220 12.51 -3.66 -23.43
CA ASN A 220 13.34 -2.76 -24.24
C ASN A 220 12.63 -1.43 -24.45
N ASN A 221 13.35 -0.33 -24.32
CA ASN A 221 12.88 1.03 -24.61
C ASN A 221 11.56 1.39 -23.89
N LEU A 222 11.43 1.03 -22.60
CA LEU A 222 10.24 1.30 -21.80
C LEU A 222 9.91 2.80 -21.71
N GLU A 223 10.93 3.67 -21.74
CA GLU A 223 10.76 5.12 -21.72
C GLU A 223 9.95 5.62 -22.91
N THR A 224 10.04 4.98 -24.08
CA THR A 224 9.25 5.36 -25.28
C THR A 224 7.79 4.94 -25.18
N ARG A 225 7.48 4.02 -24.27
CA ARG A 225 6.13 3.54 -23.96
C ARG A 225 5.67 3.98 -22.57
N THR A 226 6.20 5.11 -22.09
CA THR A 226 5.80 5.73 -20.83
C THR A 226 5.10 7.06 -21.11
N ILE A 227 3.88 7.22 -20.60
CA ILE A 227 3.01 8.39 -20.87
C ILE A 227 2.59 9.02 -19.54
N ARG A 228 2.67 10.35 -19.46
CA ARG A 228 2.10 11.13 -18.35
C ARG A 228 0.57 11.13 -18.45
N LEU A 229 -0.11 10.82 -17.35
CA LEU A 229 -1.57 10.69 -17.31
C LEU A 229 -2.26 11.92 -16.70
N THR A 230 -1.66 12.56 -15.72
CA THR A 230 -2.24 13.75 -15.07
C THR A 230 -2.04 15.01 -15.92
N PRO A 231 -3.00 15.94 -15.95
CA PRO A 231 -2.92 17.14 -16.78
C PRO A 231 -1.91 18.16 -16.24
N SER A 232 -1.67 18.15 -14.94
CA SER A 232 -0.74 19.06 -14.24
C SER A 232 -0.12 18.33 -13.04
N SER A 233 1.09 18.72 -12.70
CA SER A 233 1.78 18.27 -11.49
C SER A 233 1.10 18.85 -10.25
N THR A 234 1.05 18.06 -9.19
CA THR A 234 0.34 18.43 -7.96
C THR A 234 0.83 17.59 -6.78
N ASN A 235 0.38 17.91 -5.58
CA ASN A 235 0.50 17.01 -4.44
C ASN A 235 -0.45 15.82 -4.62
N LEU A 236 -0.04 14.88 -5.47
CA LEU A 236 -0.83 13.71 -5.84
C LEU A 236 -0.95 12.75 -4.66
N GLY A 237 -2.18 12.50 -4.19
CA GLY A 237 -2.44 11.55 -3.11
C GLY A 237 -2.36 10.11 -3.59
N ASP A 238 -3.17 9.75 -4.57
CA ASP A 238 -3.20 8.40 -5.15
C ASP A 238 -3.77 8.44 -6.58
N ALA A 239 -3.56 7.37 -7.33
CA ALA A 239 -4.07 7.21 -8.69
C ALA A 239 -4.48 5.76 -8.97
N LEU A 240 -5.59 5.58 -9.69
CA LEU A 240 -6.16 4.30 -10.09
C LEU A 240 -6.71 4.38 -11.51
N MET A 241 -6.38 3.42 -12.34
CA MET A 241 -6.92 3.29 -13.70
C MET A 241 -8.04 2.25 -13.72
N ASP A 242 -9.06 2.47 -14.54
CA ASP A 242 -10.11 1.48 -14.77
C ASP A 242 -9.56 0.24 -15.51
N SER A 243 -10.33 -0.85 -15.52
CA SER A 243 -9.90 -2.12 -16.14
C SER A 243 -9.62 -2.04 -17.63
N LYS A 244 -10.25 -1.09 -18.33
CA LYS A 244 -10.07 -0.87 -19.77
C LYS A 244 -8.91 0.06 -20.12
N GLY A 245 -8.33 0.76 -19.15
CA GLY A 245 -7.31 1.78 -19.40
C GLY A 245 -7.87 3.06 -20.01
N THR A 246 -9.17 3.34 -19.85
CA THR A 246 -9.83 4.50 -20.48
C THR A 246 -9.99 5.67 -19.52
N LYS A 247 -10.00 5.43 -18.20
CA LYS A 247 -10.17 6.45 -17.17
C LYS A 247 -9.12 6.34 -16.10
N LEU A 248 -8.59 7.50 -15.69
CA LEU A 248 -7.77 7.64 -14.49
C LEU A 248 -8.59 8.33 -13.41
N TYR A 249 -8.71 7.71 -12.25
CA TYR A 249 -9.18 8.32 -11.01
C TYR A 249 -7.97 8.73 -10.19
N PHE A 250 -7.94 9.96 -9.72
CA PHE A 250 -6.80 10.42 -8.92
C PHE A 250 -7.24 11.40 -7.84
N ILE A 251 -6.46 11.45 -6.77
CA ILE A 251 -6.68 12.33 -5.63
C ILE A 251 -5.66 13.46 -5.70
N ALA A 252 -6.15 14.67 -5.78
CA ALA A 252 -5.33 15.87 -5.87
C ALA A 252 -5.98 17.04 -5.13
N PRO A 253 -5.21 18.04 -4.64
CA PRO A 253 -5.75 19.16 -3.90
C PRO A 253 -6.62 20.07 -4.77
N TYR A 254 -7.63 20.63 -4.14
CA TYR A 254 -8.48 21.69 -4.66
C TYR A 254 -8.93 22.62 -3.53
N ASN A 255 -8.64 23.91 -3.66
CA ASN A 255 -8.99 24.92 -2.64
C ASN A 255 -8.58 24.54 -1.20
N GLY A 256 -7.36 24.01 -1.04
CA GLY A 256 -6.80 23.65 0.27
C GLY A 256 -7.24 22.29 0.83
N ASN A 257 -8.12 21.56 0.15
CA ASN A 257 -8.59 20.23 0.53
C ASN A 257 -8.28 19.21 -0.58
N MET A 258 -8.27 17.94 -0.23
CA MET A 258 -8.14 16.86 -1.23
C MET A 258 -9.49 16.65 -1.95
N ALA A 259 -9.42 16.39 -3.25
CA ALA A 259 -10.58 16.11 -4.09
C ALA A 259 -10.31 14.88 -4.98
N LEU A 260 -11.40 14.17 -5.30
CA LEU A 260 -11.37 13.08 -6.28
C LEU A 260 -11.63 13.64 -7.68
N TRP A 261 -10.74 13.35 -8.59
CA TRP A 261 -10.79 13.70 -9.99
C TRP A 261 -10.92 12.46 -10.87
N VAL A 262 -11.53 12.62 -12.03
CA VAL A 262 -11.49 11.62 -13.11
C VAL A 262 -11.00 12.28 -14.38
N ARG A 263 -10.06 11.62 -15.05
CA ARG A 263 -9.65 11.93 -16.43
C ARG A 263 -10.12 10.81 -17.35
N ASP A 264 -10.96 11.15 -18.30
CA ASP A 264 -11.37 10.28 -19.40
C ASP A 264 -10.44 10.53 -20.59
N PHE A 265 -9.67 9.53 -20.97
CA PHE A 265 -8.67 9.67 -22.05
C PHE A 265 -9.30 9.67 -23.44
N LYS A 266 -10.48 9.09 -23.59
CA LYS A 266 -11.17 9.00 -24.89
C LYS A 266 -12.02 10.25 -25.17
N GLU A 267 -12.48 10.92 -24.11
CA GLU A 267 -13.18 12.20 -24.20
C GLU A 267 -12.23 13.41 -23.97
N GLU A 268 -10.94 13.14 -23.68
CA GLU A 268 -9.92 14.15 -23.33
C GLU A 268 -10.36 15.15 -22.23
N ARG A 269 -11.22 14.67 -21.32
CA ARG A 269 -11.85 15.50 -20.31
C ARG A 269 -11.38 15.13 -18.91
N THR A 270 -11.09 16.16 -18.10
CA THR A 270 -10.84 16.01 -16.67
C THR A 270 -11.92 16.74 -15.88
N GLU A 271 -12.52 16.07 -14.91
CA GLU A 271 -13.56 16.65 -14.05
C GLU A 271 -13.38 16.22 -12.59
N MET A 272 -13.78 17.10 -11.70
CA MET A 272 -13.84 16.82 -10.27
C MET A 272 -15.12 16.08 -9.93
N LYS A 273 -15.03 14.98 -9.18
CA LYS A 273 -16.17 14.17 -8.77
C LYS A 273 -16.63 14.43 -7.34
N LEU A 274 -15.69 14.67 -6.43
CA LEU A 274 -16.00 14.91 -5.03
C LEU A 274 -14.94 15.79 -4.39
N GLN A 275 -15.35 16.78 -3.62
CA GLN A 275 -14.49 17.64 -2.80
C GLN A 275 -14.41 17.12 -1.37
N ASN A 276 -13.44 17.62 -0.62
CA ASN A 276 -13.29 17.38 0.81
C ASN A 276 -13.25 15.88 1.15
N ILE A 277 -12.46 15.13 0.41
CA ILE A 277 -12.20 13.74 0.72
C ILE A 277 -11.13 13.63 1.82
N GLY A 278 -11.13 12.52 2.54
CA GLY A 278 -10.12 12.22 3.54
C GLY A 278 -8.77 11.87 2.91
N THR A 279 -7.87 11.35 3.69
CA THR A 279 -6.52 10.98 3.27
C THR A 279 -6.53 9.96 2.13
N GLY A 280 -5.80 10.32 1.13
CA GLY A 280 -5.80 9.87 -0.23
C GLY A 280 -5.37 8.46 -0.54
N SER A 281 -6.16 7.45 -0.21
CA SER A 281 -5.95 6.11 -0.76
C SER A 281 -7.17 5.61 -1.50
N LEU A 282 -6.96 5.16 -2.73
CA LEU A 282 -7.96 4.48 -3.56
C LEU A 282 -7.80 2.96 -3.40
N ARG A 283 -8.83 2.30 -2.87
CA ARG A 283 -8.84 0.85 -2.58
C ARG A 283 -9.82 0.15 -3.53
N PRO A 284 -9.35 -0.37 -4.68
CA PRO A 284 -10.22 -1.08 -5.60
C PRO A 284 -10.64 -2.44 -5.04
N ASP A 285 -11.82 -2.91 -5.48
CA ASP A 285 -12.19 -4.31 -5.32
C ASP A 285 -11.41 -5.20 -6.30
N LYS A 286 -11.51 -6.52 -6.09
CA LYS A 286 -10.76 -7.51 -6.87
C LYS A 286 -11.03 -7.43 -8.38
N ASP A 287 -12.25 -7.07 -8.75
CA ASP A 287 -12.72 -7.09 -10.14
C ASP A 287 -12.60 -5.72 -10.83
N LEU A 288 -12.04 -4.70 -10.14
CA LEU A 288 -11.99 -3.32 -10.62
C LEU A 288 -13.37 -2.77 -11.04
N LYS A 289 -14.41 -3.20 -10.35
CA LYS A 289 -15.76 -2.69 -10.52
C LYS A 289 -16.03 -1.50 -9.63
N TYR A 290 -15.57 -1.59 -8.38
CA TYR A 290 -15.71 -0.56 -7.37
C TYR A 290 -14.34 -0.14 -6.81
N CYS A 291 -14.29 1.10 -6.35
CA CYS A 291 -13.19 1.62 -5.57
C CYS A 291 -13.73 2.26 -4.29
N PHE A 292 -13.07 2.00 -3.16
CA PHE A 292 -13.43 2.57 -1.87
C PHE A 292 -12.39 3.60 -1.45
N PHE A 293 -12.85 4.67 -0.80
CA PHE A 293 -11.99 5.71 -0.26
C PHE A 293 -12.68 6.41 0.92
N THR A 294 -11.89 7.14 1.70
CA THR A 294 -12.40 7.89 2.84
C THR A 294 -12.90 9.26 2.38
N GLY A 295 -14.16 9.55 2.64
CA GLY A 295 -14.77 10.87 2.44
C GLY A 295 -14.51 11.79 3.63
N GLY A 296 -15.08 12.99 3.56
CA GLY A 296 -15.07 13.95 4.66
C GLY A 296 -15.70 13.37 5.94
N GLY A 297 -15.12 13.73 7.09
CA GLY A 297 -15.59 13.25 8.39
C GLY A 297 -15.41 11.73 8.64
N GLY A 298 -14.52 11.07 7.88
CA GLY A 298 -14.25 9.64 8.05
C GLY A 298 -15.29 8.70 7.41
N SER A 299 -16.23 9.24 6.63
CA SER A 299 -17.22 8.42 5.90
C SER A 299 -16.54 7.53 4.85
N ILE A 300 -17.06 6.33 4.64
CA ILE A 300 -16.60 5.44 3.57
C ILE A 300 -17.44 5.71 2.32
N GLN A 301 -16.75 6.00 1.21
CA GLN A 301 -17.35 6.21 -0.09
C GLN A 301 -17.02 5.04 -1.03
N ARG A 302 -18.00 4.66 -1.86
CA ARG A 302 -17.85 3.68 -2.93
C ARG A 302 -18.03 4.36 -4.27
N LEU A 303 -17.01 4.30 -5.11
CA LEU A 303 -17.00 4.75 -6.49
C LEU A 303 -17.23 3.55 -7.41
N GLU A 304 -18.17 3.64 -8.32
CA GLU A 304 -18.32 2.69 -9.43
C GLU A 304 -17.44 3.13 -10.61
N LEU A 305 -16.42 2.34 -10.95
CA LEU A 305 -15.39 2.76 -11.92
C LEU A 305 -15.94 2.92 -13.35
N ALA A 306 -16.94 2.14 -13.74
CA ALA A 306 -17.52 2.26 -15.10
C ALA A 306 -18.28 3.58 -15.30
N THR A 307 -19.10 3.96 -14.33
CA THR A 307 -20.03 5.10 -14.42
C THR A 307 -19.53 6.36 -13.75
N SER A 308 -18.50 6.25 -12.92
CA SER A 308 -18.01 7.31 -11.99
C SER A 308 -19.06 7.75 -10.96
N ALA A 309 -20.05 6.91 -10.68
CA ALA A 309 -21.05 7.17 -9.65
C ALA A 309 -20.49 6.92 -8.25
N ILE A 310 -20.74 7.84 -7.33
CA ILE A 310 -20.29 7.75 -5.94
C ILE A 310 -21.49 7.52 -5.04
N LYS A 311 -21.35 6.59 -4.09
CA LYS A 311 -22.34 6.30 -3.06
C LYS A 311 -21.67 6.21 -1.69
N ASN A 312 -22.32 6.75 -0.66
CA ASN A 312 -21.92 6.55 0.72
C ASN A 312 -22.16 5.07 1.10
N VAL A 313 -21.23 4.49 1.85
CA VAL A 313 -21.37 3.18 2.49
C VAL A 313 -21.70 3.42 3.95
N PRO A 314 -22.99 3.36 4.33
CA PRO A 314 -23.38 3.59 5.72
C PRO A 314 -22.87 2.42 6.57
N PHE A 315 -22.27 2.76 7.70
CA PHE A 315 -21.95 1.79 8.74
C PHE A 315 -22.11 2.44 10.10
N GLU A 316 -22.41 1.63 11.08
CA GLU A 316 -22.44 2.00 12.49
C GLU A 316 -21.69 0.94 13.25
N THR A 317 -20.84 1.36 14.17
CA THR A 317 -20.07 0.45 15.01
C THR A 317 -19.87 1.03 16.40
N PHE A 318 -19.76 0.16 17.38
CA PHE A 318 -19.42 0.52 18.74
C PHE A 318 -18.01 0.00 19.04
N ALA A 319 -17.19 0.86 19.65
CA ALA A 319 -15.87 0.49 20.15
C ALA A 319 -15.88 0.60 21.67
N SER A 320 -15.40 -0.44 22.33
CA SER A 320 -15.14 -0.40 23.77
C SER A 320 -13.65 -0.13 24.00
N TYR A 321 -13.36 0.92 24.75
CA TYR A 321 -12.00 1.26 25.11
C TYR A 321 -11.72 0.85 26.55
N ARG A 322 -10.59 0.16 26.76
CA ARG A 322 -10.07 -0.16 28.08
C ARG A 322 -8.79 0.63 28.27
N THR A 323 -8.93 1.90 28.65
CA THR A 323 -7.84 2.88 28.64
C THR A 323 -6.58 2.42 29.36
N GLN A 324 -6.69 1.78 30.53
CA GLN A 324 -5.52 1.29 31.25
C GLN A 324 -4.81 0.13 30.56
N GLU A 325 -5.56 -0.82 30.00
CA GLU A 325 -4.99 -1.94 29.25
C GLU A 325 -4.35 -1.46 27.95
N GLU A 326 -4.98 -0.49 27.27
CA GLU A 326 -4.45 0.14 26.07
C GLU A 326 -3.15 0.90 26.35
N GLN A 327 -3.11 1.70 27.42
CA GLN A 327 -1.89 2.41 27.82
C GLN A 327 -0.77 1.46 28.23
N ALA A 328 -1.08 0.35 28.88
CA ALA A 328 -0.09 -0.67 29.18
C ALA A 328 0.48 -1.31 27.90
N CYS A 329 -0.37 -1.63 26.94
CA CYS A 329 0.06 -2.16 25.65
C CYS A 329 0.90 -1.14 24.86
N LEU A 330 0.48 0.13 24.81
CA LEU A 330 1.25 1.20 24.16
C LEU A 330 2.62 1.43 24.83
N PHE A 331 2.68 1.34 26.14
CA PHE A 331 3.94 1.45 26.87
C PHE A 331 4.93 0.33 26.50
N GLU A 332 4.46 -0.92 26.49
CA GLU A 332 5.25 -2.08 26.04
C GLU A 332 5.71 -1.89 24.57
N HIS A 333 4.82 -1.45 23.73
CA HIS A 333 5.12 -1.16 22.33
C HIS A 333 6.21 -0.11 22.17
N ILE A 334 6.09 1.04 22.85
CA ILE A 334 7.10 2.12 22.81
C ILE A 334 8.46 1.59 23.28
N TRP A 335 8.49 0.85 24.38
CA TRP A 335 9.73 0.33 24.93
C TRP A 335 10.41 -0.67 23.99
N ASN A 336 9.66 -1.65 23.47
CA ASN A 336 10.16 -2.67 22.56
C ASN A 336 10.65 -2.05 21.24
N GLN A 337 9.82 -1.20 20.63
CA GLN A 337 10.12 -0.59 19.34
C GLN A 337 11.33 0.35 19.40
N THR A 338 11.49 1.05 20.52
CA THR A 338 12.67 1.88 20.74
C THR A 338 13.93 1.02 20.85
N LYS A 339 13.87 -0.08 21.62
CA LYS A 339 14.98 -1.02 21.77
C LYS A 339 15.40 -1.67 20.46
N GLU A 340 14.43 -1.98 19.60
CA GLU A 340 14.67 -2.61 18.31
C GLU A 340 15.21 -1.63 17.25
N LYS A 341 14.77 -0.37 17.29
CA LYS A 341 14.97 0.58 16.18
C LYS A 341 15.96 1.70 16.44
N LEU A 342 16.38 1.90 17.69
CA LEU A 342 17.36 2.93 17.96
C LEU A 342 18.69 2.59 17.24
N TYR A 343 19.29 3.60 16.62
CA TYR A 343 20.54 3.44 15.86
C TYR A 343 21.71 2.91 16.69
N ASP A 344 21.72 3.21 18.00
CA ASP A 344 22.71 2.70 18.96
C ASP A 344 22.12 1.52 19.76
N VAL A 345 22.67 0.33 19.54
CA VAL A 345 22.27 -0.89 20.24
C VAL A 345 22.47 -0.83 21.76
N ASN A 346 23.34 0.07 22.24
CA ASN A 346 23.57 0.33 23.66
C ASN A 346 22.65 1.41 24.22
N MET A 347 21.60 1.81 23.49
CA MET A 347 20.62 2.80 23.90
C MET A 347 21.24 4.15 24.30
N ASN A 348 22.30 4.57 23.63
CA ASN A 348 23.10 5.77 23.93
C ASN A 348 23.59 5.82 25.41
N GLY A 349 23.83 4.66 26.02
CA GLY A 349 24.24 4.50 27.40
C GLY A 349 23.10 4.58 28.43
N ALA A 350 21.86 4.79 28.02
CA ALA A 350 20.70 4.79 28.92
C ALA A 350 20.41 3.36 29.45
N PRO A 351 20.13 3.19 30.75
CA PRO A 351 19.80 1.88 31.35
C PRO A 351 18.36 1.49 31.00
N TRP A 352 18.08 1.21 29.71
CA TRP A 352 16.76 1.12 29.11
C TRP A 352 15.83 0.11 29.80
N ASP A 353 16.33 -1.07 30.18
CA ASP A 353 15.56 -2.08 30.91
C ASP A 353 15.21 -1.63 32.36
N SER A 354 16.08 -0.83 32.97
CA SER A 354 15.78 -0.25 34.29
C SER A 354 14.73 0.86 34.17
N LEU A 355 14.83 1.70 33.17
CA LEU A 355 13.85 2.75 32.86
C LEU A 355 12.45 2.18 32.64
N TYR A 356 12.34 1.07 31.93
CA TYR A 356 11.07 0.34 31.78
C TYR A 356 10.44 0.07 33.17
N THR A 357 11.22 -0.48 34.10
CA THR A 357 10.74 -0.81 35.46
C THR A 357 10.32 0.43 36.24
N VAL A 358 11.04 1.53 36.08
CA VAL A 358 10.74 2.82 36.75
C VAL A 358 9.46 3.42 36.22
N TYR A 359 9.34 3.59 34.89
CA TYR A 359 8.22 4.28 34.27
C TYR A 359 6.94 3.45 34.31
N LYS A 360 7.01 2.13 34.23
CA LYS A 360 5.84 1.23 34.34
C LYS A 360 5.04 1.44 35.63
N LYS A 361 5.70 1.89 36.74
CA LYS A 361 5.02 2.15 38.00
C LYS A 361 4.03 3.32 37.95
N PHE A 362 4.15 4.22 36.96
CA PHE A 362 3.25 5.35 36.82
C PHE A 362 1.96 4.97 36.09
N LEU A 363 1.92 3.90 35.27
CA LEU A 363 0.76 3.50 34.47
C LEU A 363 -0.54 3.40 35.28
N PRO A 364 -0.60 2.78 36.47
CA PRO A 364 -1.86 2.71 37.25
C PRO A 364 -2.40 4.06 37.69
N HIS A 365 -1.59 5.11 37.63
CA HIS A 365 -1.92 6.47 38.10
C HIS A 365 -2.27 7.42 36.93
N ILE A 366 -2.16 6.94 35.69
CA ILE A 366 -2.44 7.72 34.46
C ILE A 366 -3.82 7.33 33.96
N SER A 367 -4.70 8.33 33.79
CA SER A 367 -6.08 8.09 33.37
C SER A 367 -6.43 8.69 31.99
N ASN A 368 -5.51 9.41 31.36
CA ASN A 368 -5.75 10.07 30.08
C ASN A 368 -4.53 10.01 29.16
N GLY A 369 -4.76 10.22 27.85
CA GLY A 369 -3.71 10.15 26.84
C GLY A 369 -2.69 11.29 26.91
N TYR A 370 -3.05 12.44 27.46
CA TYR A 370 -2.13 13.58 27.60
C TYR A 370 -1.04 13.27 28.62
N ASP A 371 -1.42 12.86 29.85
CA ASP A 371 -0.47 12.48 30.90
C ASP A 371 0.38 11.27 30.47
N PHE A 372 -0.22 10.31 29.74
CA PHE A 372 0.52 9.20 29.15
C PHE A 372 1.60 9.70 28.19
N SER A 373 1.28 10.66 27.31
CA SER A 373 2.23 11.19 26.34
C SER A 373 3.38 11.96 27.00
N ILE A 374 3.12 12.63 28.12
CA ILE A 374 4.17 13.30 28.91
C ILE A 374 5.10 12.25 29.51
N MET A 375 4.57 11.26 30.21
CA MET A 375 5.36 10.17 30.80
C MET A 375 6.22 9.45 29.75
N ALA A 376 5.63 9.09 28.61
CA ALA A 376 6.35 8.44 27.53
C ALA A 376 7.44 9.34 26.93
N SER A 377 7.18 10.66 26.82
CA SER A 377 8.19 11.63 26.36
C SER A 377 9.35 11.77 27.34
N GLU A 378 9.09 11.77 28.64
CA GLU A 378 10.14 11.78 29.68
C GLU A 378 11.01 10.53 29.58
N MET A 379 10.39 9.34 29.48
CA MET A 379 11.12 8.07 29.30
C MET A 379 12.00 8.09 28.04
N LEU A 380 11.46 8.55 26.89
CA LEU A 380 12.21 8.67 25.65
C LEU A 380 13.31 9.74 25.73
N GLY A 381 13.13 10.78 26.54
CA GLY A 381 14.12 11.83 26.80
C GLY A 381 15.39 11.31 27.49
N GLU A 382 15.29 10.23 28.27
CA GLU A 382 16.45 9.58 28.92
C GLU A 382 17.49 9.02 27.94
N LEU A 383 17.06 8.78 26.67
CA LEU A 383 17.97 8.36 25.61
C LEU A 383 18.96 9.46 25.21
N ASN A 384 18.68 10.71 25.55
CA ASN A 384 19.50 11.89 25.19
C ASN A 384 19.83 11.96 23.70
N VAL A 385 18.84 11.70 22.84
CA VAL A 385 18.94 11.78 21.39
C VAL A 385 17.93 12.76 20.82
N SER A 386 18.23 13.31 19.66
CA SER A 386 17.36 14.26 18.98
C SER A 386 16.09 13.58 18.43
N HIS A 387 14.98 14.34 18.40
CA HIS A 387 13.71 13.92 17.78
C HIS A 387 13.02 12.73 18.47
N THR A 388 13.26 12.52 19.76
CA THR A 388 12.48 11.59 20.60
C THR A 388 11.33 12.31 21.27
N GLY A 389 10.22 11.62 21.47
CA GLY A 389 9.06 12.13 22.18
C GLY A 389 7.77 11.42 21.79
N CYS A 390 6.73 11.67 22.58
CA CYS A 390 5.39 11.18 22.35
C CYS A 390 4.41 12.36 22.33
N ARG A 391 3.42 12.34 21.46
CA ARG A 391 2.39 13.38 21.40
C ARG A 391 1.01 12.73 21.39
N PHE A 392 0.10 13.32 22.15
CA PHE A 392 -1.29 12.94 22.16
C PHE A 392 -2.10 13.93 21.33
N TYR A 393 -2.89 13.40 20.40
CA TYR A 393 -3.85 14.18 19.62
C TYR A 393 -5.26 13.71 20.00
N PRO A 394 -6.03 14.48 20.78
CA PRO A 394 -7.39 14.09 21.10
C PRO A 394 -8.21 14.01 19.82
N ASN A 395 -8.87 12.89 19.59
CA ASN A 395 -9.90 12.81 18.56
C ASN A 395 -11.03 13.78 18.92
N GLY A 396 -11.42 14.68 18.03
CA GLY A 396 -12.38 15.75 18.28
C GLY A 396 -13.78 15.33 18.74
N ASN A 397 -14.04 14.05 18.91
CA ASN A 397 -15.29 13.45 19.38
C ASN A 397 -15.11 12.47 20.55
N ALA A 398 -13.96 12.44 21.21
CA ALA A 398 -13.80 11.68 22.44
C ALA A 398 -14.32 12.55 23.61
N LEU A 399 -15.57 12.36 23.99
CA LEU A 399 -16.09 12.76 25.29
C LEU A 399 -15.67 11.75 26.33
#